data_19c6a29ce5770946b166d8ab95fcf24b
#
_entry.id   19c6a29ce5770946b166d8ab95fcf24b
#
_cell.length_a   1.000
_cell.length_b   1.000
_cell.length_c   1.000
_cell.angle_alpha   90.00
_cell.angle_beta   90.00
_cell.angle_gamma   90.00
#
_symmetry.space_group_name_H-M   'P 1'
#
loop_
_entity.id
_entity.type
_entity.pdbx_description
1 polymer ?
#
loop_
_entity_poly.entity_id
_entity_poly.type
_entity_poly.pdbx_seq_one_letter_code
_entity_poly.pdbx_strand_id
1 'polypeptide(L)'
;GLHVTPAGESLLVMPEIPQAPEIHDFYGPASRERYFSGATWADCLHVAEQVAATVAEVHASGFIVADLNEQNFLVSQDLKVTLIDCDSLMSRHDGQTTFGGPYRDEWLPPELIGVDFSNIERTQNHDNFALAMMLFRILMQGRHPFVGKPIGSTVPDDAEVIRTHQFVYGALSSTMAVPDSAPTFAILPKRLQDMFIIAFGPAGRRRRPQAEEWQRTLKVVQRGLRECSAIPARHVYAGHLGDCPWCELAGKGGMLLTARNAQSSAFVSSEPSRGPTQQFRMLSSTVPRRGGGRRL
;
A
#
# COMPACT_ATOMS: atom_id res chain seq x y z
N GLY A 1 -14.15 3.05 -21.87
CA GLY A 1 -14.80 4.24 -22.43
C GLY A 1 -16.24 4.38 -21.96
N LEU A 2 -16.77 5.60 -21.99
CA LEU A 2 -18.18 5.88 -21.66
C LEU A 2 -19.04 5.59 -22.89
N HIS A 3 -20.07 4.77 -22.73
CA HIS A 3 -21.07 4.47 -23.75
C HIS A 3 -22.46 4.89 -23.26
N VAL A 4 -23.26 5.46 -24.14
CA VAL A 4 -24.66 5.79 -23.86
C VAL A 4 -25.55 4.80 -24.60
N THR A 5 -26.41 4.09 -23.88
CA THR A 5 -27.35 3.14 -24.50
C THR A 5 -28.45 3.88 -25.24
N PRO A 6 -29.17 3.23 -26.17
CA PRO A 6 -30.34 3.83 -26.83
C PRO A 6 -31.45 4.27 -25.86
N ALA A 7 -31.46 3.71 -24.65
CA ALA A 7 -32.37 4.12 -23.57
C ALA A 7 -31.89 5.36 -22.79
N GLY A 8 -30.74 5.92 -23.16
CA GLY A 8 -30.14 7.09 -22.48
C GLY A 8 -29.38 6.78 -21.18
N GLU A 9 -29.07 5.52 -20.93
CA GLU A 9 -28.25 5.10 -19.79
C GLU A 9 -26.76 5.23 -20.13
N SER A 10 -25.95 5.71 -19.18
CA SER A 10 -24.51 5.78 -19.34
C SER A 10 -23.87 4.50 -18.80
N LEU A 11 -23.08 3.84 -19.63
CA LEU A 11 -22.32 2.64 -19.29
C LEU A 11 -20.84 2.97 -19.34
N LEU A 12 -20.11 2.68 -18.25
CA LEU A 12 -18.66 2.71 -18.24
C LEU A 12 -18.13 1.33 -18.64
N VAL A 13 -17.49 1.27 -19.82
CA VAL A 13 -16.82 0.06 -20.30
C VAL A 13 -15.32 0.17 -19.99
N MET A 14 -14.82 -0.74 -19.20
CA MET A 14 -13.41 -0.85 -18.83
C MET A 14 -12.84 -2.17 -19.35
N PRO A 15 -11.52 -2.24 -19.60
CA PRO A 15 -10.87 -3.51 -19.87
C PRO A 15 -11.09 -4.49 -18.71
N GLU A 16 -11.32 -5.75 -19.02
CA GLU A 16 -11.31 -6.80 -18.02
C GLU A 16 -9.90 -6.94 -17.45
N ILE A 17 -9.79 -6.94 -16.12
CA ILE A 17 -8.54 -7.17 -15.43
C ILE A 17 -8.47 -8.66 -15.09
N PRO A 18 -7.45 -9.40 -15.55
CA PRO A 18 -7.26 -10.79 -15.17
C PRO A 18 -7.21 -10.92 -13.65
N GLN A 19 -7.78 -12.01 -13.13
CA GLN A 19 -7.72 -12.29 -11.70
C GLN A 19 -6.24 -12.34 -11.25
N ALA A 20 -5.90 -11.50 -10.29
CA ALA A 20 -4.54 -11.40 -9.73
C ALA A 20 -4.64 -11.21 -8.21
N PRO A 21 -3.61 -11.66 -7.45
CA PRO A 21 -3.53 -11.43 -6.02
C PRO A 21 -3.54 -9.93 -5.67
N GLU A 22 -4.11 -9.60 -4.52
CA GLU A 22 -4.01 -8.27 -3.96
C GLU A 22 -2.57 -8.00 -3.48
N ILE A 23 -2.18 -6.74 -3.40
CA ILE A 23 -0.78 -6.38 -3.07
C ILE A 23 -0.36 -6.84 -1.67
N HIS A 24 -1.30 -7.06 -0.76
CA HIS A 24 -0.99 -7.61 0.55
C HIS A 24 -0.44 -9.04 0.49
N ASP A 25 -0.80 -9.82 -0.52
CA ASP A 25 -0.22 -11.15 -0.78
C ASP A 25 1.23 -11.07 -1.28
N PHE A 26 1.62 -9.90 -1.81
CA PHE A 26 2.99 -9.69 -2.28
C PHE A 26 3.96 -9.27 -1.18
N TYR A 27 3.57 -8.43 -0.22
CA TYR A 27 4.54 -7.93 0.75
C TYR A 27 4.81 -8.86 1.93
N GLY A 28 3.91 -9.79 2.26
CA GLY A 28 4.16 -10.80 3.28
C GLY A 28 5.09 -11.92 2.78
N PRO A 29 6.17 -12.30 3.49
CA PRO A 29 7.10 -13.32 3.00
C PRO A 29 6.44 -14.67 2.69
N ALA A 30 5.50 -15.12 3.52
CA ALA A 30 4.83 -16.41 3.35
C ALA A 30 3.85 -16.41 2.17
N SER A 31 3.03 -15.37 2.02
CA SER A 31 2.11 -15.22 0.90
C SER A 31 2.87 -14.97 -0.40
N ARG A 32 3.95 -14.18 -0.36
CA ARG A 32 4.80 -13.96 -1.54
C ARG A 32 5.43 -15.27 -2.04
N GLU A 33 5.95 -16.13 -1.16
CA GLU A 33 6.47 -17.43 -1.59
C GLU A 33 5.38 -18.32 -2.20
N ARG A 34 4.14 -18.20 -1.72
CA ARG A 34 3.01 -18.97 -2.25
C ARG A 34 2.56 -18.50 -3.63
N TYR A 35 2.43 -17.18 -3.83
CA TYR A 35 1.85 -16.60 -5.06
C TYR A 35 2.91 -16.14 -6.06
N PHE A 36 4.11 -15.78 -5.60
CA PHE A 36 5.21 -15.22 -6.38
C PHE A 36 6.53 -15.93 -6.06
N SER A 37 6.51 -17.28 -6.15
CA SER A 37 7.66 -18.09 -5.77
C SER A 37 8.94 -17.63 -6.48
N GLY A 38 9.98 -17.42 -5.68
CA GLY A 38 11.25 -16.93 -6.17
C GLY A 38 11.41 -15.40 -6.20
N ALA A 39 10.37 -14.64 -5.91
CA ALA A 39 10.48 -13.20 -5.83
C ALA A 39 11.49 -12.76 -4.76
N THR A 40 12.35 -11.83 -5.15
CA THR A 40 13.44 -11.28 -4.35
C THR A 40 13.11 -9.88 -3.82
N TRP A 41 14.03 -9.29 -3.07
CA TRP A 41 13.88 -7.89 -2.67
C TRP A 41 14.00 -6.90 -3.85
N ALA A 42 14.65 -7.31 -4.95
CA ALA A 42 14.64 -6.52 -6.19
C ALA A 42 13.22 -6.42 -6.76
N ASP A 43 12.46 -7.51 -6.68
CA ASP A 43 11.06 -7.54 -7.12
C ASP A 43 10.18 -6.70 -6.19
N CYS A 44 10.47 -6.65 -4.89
CA CYS A 44 9.82 -5.72 -3.96
C CYS A 44 10.05 -4.26 -4.35
N LEU A 45 11.28 -3.89 -4.73
CA LEU A 45 11.58 -2.54 -5.21
C LEU A 45 10.88 -2.23 -6.54
N HIS A 46 10.78 -3.22 -7.43
CA HIS A 46 10.08 -3.07 -8.70
C HIS A 46 8.58 -2.82 -8.49
N VAL A 47 7.92 -3.65 -7.70
CA VAL A 47 6.49 -3.48 -7.37
C VAL A 47 6.25 -2.15 -6.64
N ALA A 48 7.11 -1.80 -5.68
CA ALA A 48 7.02 -0.51 -4.97
C ALA A 48 7.15 0.68 -5.94
N GLU A 49 8.05 0.60 -6.93
CA GLU A 49 8.21 1.63 -7.96
C GLU A 49 6.95 1.77 -8.81
N GLN A 50 6.35 0.65 -9.24
CA GLN A 50 5.12 0.68 -10.03
C GLN A 50 3.93 1.25 -9.24
N VAL A 51 3.77 0.90 -7.95
CA VAL A 51 2.76 1.51 -7.08
C VAL A 51 2.93 3.04 -7.05
N ALA A 52 4.16 3.50 -6.82
CA ALA A 52 4.45 4.94 -6.79
C ALA A 52 4.19 5.60 -8.15
N ALA A 53 4.52 4.93 -9.27
CA ALA A 53 4.23 5.40 -10.62
C ALA A 53 2.72 5.54 -10.87
N THR A 54 1.94 4.52 -10.49
CA THR A 54 0.48 4.53 -10.68
C THR A 54 -0.17 5.69 -9.90
N VAL A 55 0.22 5.89 -8.64
CA VAL A 55 -0.30 7.02 -7.84
C VAL A 55 0.15 8.37 -8.43
N ALA A 56 1.40 8.46 -8.93
CA ALA A 56 1.89 9.67 -9.58
C ALA A 56 1.10 10.04 -10.83
N GLU A 57 0.71 9.06 -11.65
CA GLU A 57 -0.15 9.27 -12.83
C GLU A 57 -1.55 9.77 -12.46
N VAL A 58 -2.15 9.22 -11.40
CA VAL A 58 -3.44 9.67 -10.87
C VAL A 58 -3.33 11.13 -10.39
N HIS A 59 -2.30 11.43 -9.60
CA HIS A 59 -2.05 12.79 -9.08
C HIS A 59 -1.77 13.80 -10.20
N ALA A 60 -0.98 13.42 -11.21
CA ALA A 60 -0.69 14.26 -12.37
C ALA A 60 -1.94 14.57 -13.21
N SER A 61 -2.92 13.66 -13.20
CA SER A 61 -4.22 13.84 -13.86
C SER A 61 -5.19 14.72 -13.06
N GLY A 62 -4.76 15.27 -11.91
CA GLY A 62 -5.55 16.15 -11.05
C GLY A 62 -6.49 15.44 -10.07
N PHE A 63 -6.38 14.10 -9.96
CA PHE A 63 -7.17 13.32 -9.04
C PHE A 63 -6.45 13.06 -7.71
N ILE A 64 -7.22 12.69 -6.70
CA ILE A 64 -6.82 12.17 -5.40
C ILE A 64 -7.41 10.79 -5.29
N VAL A 65 -6.62 9.78 -4.86
CA VAL A 65 -7.10 8.40 -4.75
C VAL A 65 -8.12 8.26 -3.62
N ALA A 66 -7.89 8.98 -2.53
CA ALA A 66 -8.72 9.06 -1.33
C ALA A 66 -8.87 7.75 -0.53
N ASP A 67 -9.07 6.59 -1.16
CA ASP A 67 -9.08 5.28 -0.52
C ASP A 67 -7.89 4.43 -0.97
N LEU A 68 -6.67 4.95 -0.78
CA LEU A 68 -5.44 4.23 -1.08
C LEU A 68 -5.17 3.18 -0.01
N ASN A 69 -5.44 1.91 -0.34
CA ASN A 69 -5.25 0.78 0.55
C ASN A 69 -4.82 -0.48 -0.24
N GLU A 70 -4.47 -1.54 0.48
CA GLU A 70 -3.90 -2.77 -0.09
C GLU A 70 -4.86 -3.60 -0.94
N GLN A 71 -6.17 -3.44 -0.79
CA GLN A 71 -7.16 -4.20 -1.58
C GLN A 71 -7.40 -3.58 -2.95
N ASN A 72 -7.05 -2.30 -3.11
CA ASN A 72 -7.26 -1.56 -4.34
C ASN A 72 -6.07 -1.69 -5.32
N PHE A 73 -5.06 -2.50 -4.99
CA PHE A 73 -3.93 -2.80 -5.87
C PHE A 73 -3.79 -4.29 -6.10
N LEU A 74 -3.76 -4.68 -7.37
CA LEU A 74 -3.49 -6.05 -7.80
C LEU A 74 -2.07 -6.15 -8.32
N VAL A 75 -1.44 -7.31 -8.10
CA VAL A 75 -0.11 -7.65 -8.63
C VAL A 75 -0.23 -8.92 -9.46
N SER A 76 0.04 -8.84 -10.76
CA SER A 76 0.02 -9.99 -11.66
C SER A 76 1.29 -10.85 -11.51
N GLN A 77 1.29 -12.05 -12.12
CA GLN A 77 2.43 -12.97 -12.06
C GLN A 77 3.71 -12.41 -12.70
N ASP A 78 3.58 -11.51 -13.66
CA ASP A 78 4.67 -10.75 -14.26
C ASP A 78 5.01 -9.46 -13.49
N LEU A 79 4.53 -9.36 -12.24
CA LEU A 79 4.79 -8.27 -11.29
C LEU A 79 4.26 -6.90 -11.76
N LYS A 80 3.29 -6.89 -12.66
CA LYS A 80 2.63 -5.65 -13.05
C LYS A 80 1.59 -5.24 -12.00
N VAL A 81 1.62 -3.98 -11.61
CA VAL A 81 0.68 -3.40 -10.65
C VAL A 81 -0.50 -2.76 -11.38
N THR A 82 -1.69 -3.00 -10.88
CA THR A 82 -2.93 -2.38 -11.38
C THR A 82 -3.74 -1.81 -10.21
N LEU A 83 -4.07 -0.53 -10.29
CA LEU A 83 -5.03 0.10 -9.37
C LEU A 83 -6.45 -0.24 -9.85
N ILE A 84 -7.27 -0.71 -8.94
CA ILE A 84 -8.68 -1.03 -9.13
C ILE A 84 -9.53 -0.17 -8.20
N ASP A 85 -10.86 -0.24 -8.35
CA ASP A 85 -11.81 0.51 -7.53
C ASP A 85 -11.56 2.02 -7.54
N CYS A 86 -11.82 2.62 -8.71
CA CYS A 86 -11.65 4.06 -8.93
C CYS A 86 -12.87 4.88 -8.48
N ASP A 87 -13.86 4.29 -7.80
CA ASP A 87 -15.10 4.98 -7.39
C ASP A 87 -14.84 6.02 -6.28
N SER A 88 -13.74 5.85 -5.53
CA SER A 88 -13.30 6.78 -4.49
C SER A 88 -12.48 7.97 -5.01
N LEU A 89 -12.15 8.01 -6.31
CA LEU A 89 -11.35 9.10 -6.87
C LEU A 89 -12.05 10.45 -6.68
N MET A 90 -11.30 11.38 -6.11
CA MET A 90 -11.76 12.75 -5.91
C MET A 90 -11.13 13.69 -6.93
N SER A 91 -11.93 14.58 -7.50
CA SER A 91 -11.45 15.67 -8.35
C SER A 91 -12.12 16.97 -8.00
N ARG A 92 -11.47 18.07 -8.35
CA ARG A 92 -12.12 19.40 -8.41
C ARG A 92 -12.48 19.68 -9.84
N HIS A 93 -13.78 19.71 -10.14
CA HIS A 93 -14.26 20.14 -11.43
C HIS A 93 -15.27 21.27 -11.24
N ASP A 94 -15.06 22.39 -11.92
CA ASP A 94 -15.94 23.59 -11.90
C ASP A 94 -16.27 24.10 -10.47
N GLY A 95 -15.31 24.03 -9.54
CA GLY A 95 -15.50 24.48 -8.16
C GLY A 95 -16.33 23.54 -7.28
N GLN A 96 -16.74 22.39 -7.81
CA GLN A 96 -17.37 21.32 -7.04
C GLN A 96 -16.32 20.25 -6.67
N THR A 97 -16.30 19.88 -5.39
CA THR A 97 -15.49 18.76 -4.91
C THR A 97 -16.37 17.53 -4.84
N THR A 98 -15.99 16.46 -5.54
CA THR A 98 -16.56 15.14 -5.28
C THR A 98 -15.92 14.59 -4.03
N PHE A 99 -16.70 14.27 -3.01
CA PHE A 99 -16.20 13.65 -1.79
C PHE A 99 -16.03 12.15 -2.03
N GLY A 100 -14.88 11.61 -1.63
CA GLY A 100 -14.57 10.19 -1.75
C GLY A 100 -15.48 9.32 -0.89
N GLY A 101 -15.55 8.04 -1.25
CA GLY A 101 -16.31 7.00 -0.56
C GLY A 101 -15.75 6.64 0.83
N PRO A 102 -16.13 5.48 1.37
CA PRO A 102 -15.62 4.97 2.64
C PRO A 102 -14.10 4.81 2.61
N TYR A 103 -13.48 4.87 3.77
CA TYR A 103 -12.04 4.77 3.98
C TYR A 103 -11.76 3.74 5.07
N ARG A 104 -10.48 3.31 5.16
CA ARG A 104 -10.01 2.40 6.21
C ARG A 104 -9.18 3.17 7.21
N ASP A 105 -9.55 3.11 8.48
CA ASP A 105 -8.93 3.87 9.58
C ASP A 105 -7.42 3.61 9.68
N GLU A 106 -6.97 2.39 9.46
CA GLU A 106 -5.57 2.00 9.53
C GLU A 106 -4.68 2.64 8.43
N TRP A 107 -5.28 3.19 7.37
CA TRP A 107 -4.56 3.85 6.27
C TRP A 107 -4.63 5.38 6.35
N LEU A 108 -5.33 5.89 7.37
CA LEU A 108 -5.49 7.33 7.55
C LEU A 108 -4.21 7.98 8.10
N PRO A 109 -3.84 9.16 7.58
CA PRO A 109 -2.79 9.96 8.17
C PRO A 109 -3.21 10.50 9.54
N PRO A 110 -2.22 10.79 10.42
CA PRO A 110 -2.46 11.26 11.80
C PRO A 110 -3.46 12.40 11.94
N GLU A 111 -3.46 13.31 10.97
CA GLU A 111 -4.34 14.50 10.96
C GLU A 111 -5.80 14.21 10.62
N LEU A 112 -6.11 13.00 10.16
CA LEU A 112 -7.46 12.57 9.79
C LEU A 112 -8.06 11.56 10.77
N ILE A 113 -7.29 11.04 11.71
CA ILE A 113 -7.79 10.08 12.70
C ILE A 113 -8.77 10.76 13.66
N GLY A 114 -9.99 10.20 13.74
CA GLY A 114 -11.06 10.71 14.61
C GLY A 114 -11.77 11.97 14.10
N VAL A 115 -11.59 12.31 12.83
CA VAL A 115 -12.20 13.48 12.20
C VAL A 115 -13.47 13.09 11.44
N ASP A 116 -14.50 13.93 11.45
CA ASP A 116 -15.69 13.78 10.60
C ASP A 116 -15.37 14.18 9.16
N PHE A 117 -15.47 13.21 8.24
CA PHE A 117 -15.13 13.38 6.83
C PHE A 117 -16.20 14.09 5.99
N SER A 118 -17.39 14.35 6.54
CA SER A 118 -18.51 14.94 5.80
C SER A 118 -18.17 16.27 5.12
N ASN A 119 -17.15 16.98 5.63
CA ASN A 119 -16.76 18.31 5.15
C ASN A 119 -15.25 18.46 4.96
N ILE A 120 -14.47 17.35 4.96
CA ILE A 120 -13.02 17.43 4.81
C ILE A 120 -12.63 17.18 3.36
N GLU A 121 -11.99 18.16 2.78
CA GLU A 121 -11.34 18.01 1.51
C GLU A 121 -10.06 17.18 1.68
N ARG A 122 -10.02 15.99 1.05
CA ARG A 122 -8.80 15.18 0.95
C ARG A 122 -7.80 15.90 0.04
N THR A 123 -6.54 15.57 0.20
CA THR A 123 -5.45 16.13 -0.60
C THR A 123 -4.49 15.02 -1.00
N GLN A 124 -3.69 15.26 -2.04
CA GLN A 124 -2.61 14.33 -2.42
C GLN A 124 -1.62 14.09 -1.26
N ASN A 125 -1.48 15.04 -0.32
CA ASN A 125 -0.64 14.83 0.86
C ASN A 125 -1.19 13.76 1.81
N HIS A 126 -2.52 13.55 1.83
CA HIS A 126 -3.13 12.46 2.58
C HIS A 126 -2.88 11.12 1.89
N ASP A 127 -3.02 11.04 0.56
CA ASP A 127 -2.66 9.85 -0.22
C ASP A 127 -1.17 9.49 -0.06
N ASN A 128 -0.28 10.49 0.00
CA ASN A 128 1.15 10.26 0.19
C ASN A 128 1.50 9.59 1.53
N PHE A 129 0.64 9.70 2.56
CA PHE A 129 0.79 8.91 3.79
C PHE A 129 0.49 7.44 3.54
N ALA A 130 -0.67 7.14 2.95
CA ALA A 130 -1.08 5.78 2.64
C ALA A 130 -0.12 5.12 1.63
N LEU A 131 0.37 5.88 0.64
CA LEU A 131 1.42 5.43 -0.27
C LEU A 131 2.68 5.05 0.50
N ALA A 132 3.17 5.90 1.39
CA ALA A 132 4.34 5.58 2.22
C ALA A 132 4.12 4.33 3.08
N MET A 133 2.93 4.13 3.64
CA MET A 133 2.55 2.92 4.38
C MET A 133 2.70 1.67 3.51
N MET A 134 2.16 1.70 2.30
CA MET A 134 2.22 0.58 1.35
C MET A 134 3.65 0.28 0.91
N LEU A 135 4.41 1.30 0.52
CA LEU A 135 5.81 1.16 0.14
C LEU A 135 6.67 0.61 1.28
N PHE A 136 6.41 1.06 2.52
CA PHE A 136 7.10 0.53 3.69
C PHE A 136 6.81 -0.95 3.89
N ARG A 137 5.54 -1.37 3.83
CA ARG A 137 5.15 -2.78 3.97
C ARG A 137 5.80 -3.66 2.90
N ILE A 138 5.83 -3.22 1.64
CA ILE A 138 6.50 -3.94 0.55
C ILE A 138 8.01 -4.11 0.84
N LEU A 139 8.69 -3.03 1.19
CA LEU A 139 10.15 -3.02 1.34
C LEU A 139 10.63 -3.65 2.66
N MET A 140 9.81 -3.60 3.70
CA MET A 140 10.12 -4.10 5.04
C MET A 140 9.44 -5.43 5.37
N GLN A 141 9.21 -6.26 4.35
CA GLN A 141 8.72 -7.64 4.50
C GLN A 141 7.36 -7.74 5.21
N GLY A 142 6.40 -6.90 4.84
CA GLY A 142 5.06 -6.87 5.39
C GLY A 142 4.94 -6.18 6.75
N ARG A 143 6.04 -5.63 7.29
CA ARG A 143 6.00 -4.94 8.58
C ARG A 143 5.20 -3.65 8.49
N HIS A 144 4.31 -3.46 9.46
CA HIS A 144 3.58 -2.21 9.60
C HIS A 144 4.47 -1.13 10.24
N PRO A 145 4.49 0.12 9.76
CA PRO A 145 5.42 1.14 10.27
C PRO A 145 5.15 1.57 11.71
N PHE A 146 3.93 1.35 12.21
CA PHE A 146 3.53 1.76 13.56
C PHE A 146 3.28 0.58 14.52
N VAL A 147 3.49 -0.67 14.08
CA VAL A 147 3.29 -1.86 14.90
C VAL A 147 4.62 -2.56 15.15
N GLY A 148 4.92 -2.83 16.41
CA GLY A 148 6.15 -3.47 16.86
C GLY A 148 5.95 -4.32 18.11
N LYS A 149 7.03 -4.54 18.85
CA LYS A 149 7.00 -5.14 20.18
C LYS A 149 6.65 -4.06 21.21
N PRO A 150 5.57 -4.20 21.98
CA PRO A 150 5.23 -3.21 23.02
C PRO A 150 6.36 -3.01 24.02
N ILE A 151 6.61 -1.75 24.39
CA ILE A 151 7.52 -1.38 25.47
C ILE A 151 6.69 -1.25 26.75
N GLY A 152 6.89 -2.16 27.70
CA GLY A 152 6.09 -2.22 28.93
C GLY A 152 4.95 -3.23 28.86
N SER A 153 3.97 -3.10 29.77
CA SER A 153 2.88 -4.08 29.95
C SER A 153 1.59 -3.75 29.19
N THR A 154 1.48 -2.54 28.67
CA THR A 154 0.27 -2.08 27.98
C THR A 154 0.52 -2.08 26.46
N VAL A 155 -0.39 -2.72 25.70
CA VAL A 155 -0.41 -2.61 24.26
C VAL A 155 -1.13 -1.30 23.91
N PRO A 156 -0.45 -0.35 23.25
CA PRO A 156 -1.09 0.91 22.88
C PRO A 156 -2.13 0.68 21.77
N ASP A 157 -3.10 1.58 21.68
CA ASP A 157 -4.05 1.64 20.59
C ASP A 157 -3.35 2.05 19.28
N ASP A 158 -3.60 1.33 18.19
CA ASP A 158 -2.95 1.56 16.90
C ASP A 158 -3.23 2.96 16.35
N ALA A 159 -4.46 3.45 16.49
CA ALA A 159 -4.81 4.80 16.07
C ALA A 159 -4.03 5.87 16.86
N GLU A 160 -3.84 5.66 18.16
CA GLU A 160 -3.06 6.56 19.02
C GLU A 160 -1.57 6.56 18.63
N VAL A 161 -1.00 5.40 18.31
CA VAL A 161 0.40 5.27 17.86
C VAL A 161 0.62 6.04 16.55
N ILE A 162 -0.32 5.94 15.61
CA ILE A 162 -0.29 6.70 14.36
C ILE A 162 -0.47 8.20 14.65
N ARG A 163 -1.49 8.57 15.41
CA ARG A 163 -1.83 9.97 15.73
C ARG A 163 -0.69 10.71 16.42
N THR A 164 0.10 10.02 17.22
CA THR A 164 1.26 10.56 17.93
C THR A 164 2.59 10.39 17.18
N HIS A 165 2.56 9.99 15.90
CA HIS A 165 3.73 9.84 15.03
C HIS A 165 4.79 8.85 15.56
N GLN A 166 4.40 7.80 16.24
CA GLN A 166 5.32 6.83 16.82
C GLN A 166 5.76 5.77 15.78
N PHE A 167 6.36 6.23 14.71
CA PHE A 167 6.98 5.33 13.72
C PHE A 167 8.04 4.46 14.39
N VAL A 168 7.91 3.12 14.31
CA VAL A 168 8.72 2.17 15.09
C VAL A 168 10.23 2.32 14.89
N TYR A 169 10.66 2.75 13.69
CA TYR A 169 12.06 3.03 13.37
C TYR A 169 12.44 4.53 13.53
N GLY A 170 11.51 5.34 14.01
CA GLY A 170 11.71 6.77 14.22
C GLY A 170 12.13 7.12 15.63
N ALA A 171 12.67 8.33 15.81
CA ALA A 171 13.13 8.83 17.12
C ALA A 171 11.99 9.07 18.13
N LEU A 172 10.73 9.18 17.67
CA LEU A 172 9.57 9.41 18.53
C LEU A 172 8.93 8.12 19.05
N SER A 173 9.41 6.95 18.62
CA SER A 173 8.89 5.66 19.09
C SER A 173 9.23 5.46 20.57
N SER A 174 8.21 5.49 21.43
CA SER A 174 8.35 5.32 22.87
C SER A 174 7.51 4.18 23.44
N THR A 175 6.53 3.71 22.66
CA THR A 175 5.59 2.65 23.07
C THR A 175 5.82 1.32 22.36
N MET A 176 6.53 1.36 21.23
CA MET A 176 6.82 0.19 20.40
C MET A 176 8.32 0.12 20.07
N ALA A 177 8.88 -1.07 20.14
CA ALA A 177 10.24 -1.38 19.69
C ALA A 177 10.21 -2.23 18.41
N VAL A 178 11.28 -2.14 17.63
CA VAL A 178 11.49 -3.02 16.47
C VAL A 178 11.65 -4.46 16.96
N PRO A 179 10.86 -5.43 16.48
CA PRO A 179 11.05 -6.84 16.83
C PRO A 179 12.41 -7.36 16.33
N ASP A 180 13.06 -8.24 17.10
CA ASP A 180 14.35 -8.82 16.74
C ASP A 180 14.33 -9.58 15.39
N SER A 181 13.18 -10.14 15.05
CA SER A 181 12.94 -10.84 13.78
C SER A 181 12.59 -9.91 12.60
N ALA A 182 12.57 -8.59 12.81
CA ALA A 182 12.29 -7.63 11.75
C ALA A 182 13.58 -7.19 11.05
N PRO A 183 13.50 -6.84 9.76
CA PRO A 183 14.63 -6.20 9.07
C PRO A 183 15.04 -4.91 9.79
N THR A 184 16.33 -4.64 9.88
CA THR A 184 16.83 -3.36 10.37
C THR A 184 16.50 -2.25 9.37
N PHE A 185 16.29 -1.02 9.85
CA PHE A 185 15.99 0.11 8.96
C PHE A 185 17.14 0.42 7.98
N ALA A 186 18.36 0.00 8.37
CA ALA A 186 19.56 0.16 7.56
C ALA A 186 19.57 -0.65 6.24
N ILE A 187 18.66 -1.61 6.06
CA ILE A 187 18.52 -2.30 4.75
C ILE A 187 18.12 -1.31 3.65
N LEU A 188 17.44 -0.24 4.02
CA LEU A 188 17.06 0.83 3.10
C LEU A 188 18.21 1.83 2.95
N PRO A 189 18.54 2.28 1.74
CA PRO A 189 19.45 3.41 1.55
C PRO A 189 18.98 4.65 2.28
N LYS A 190 19.94 5.48 2.73
CA LYS A 190 19.67 6.67 3.57
C LYS A 190 18.57 7.57 3.01
N ARG A 191 18.51 7.76 1.69
CA ARG A 191 17.48 8.57 1.05
C ARG A 191 16.07 8.02 1.29
N LEU A 192 15.86 6.69 1.19
CA LEU A 192 14.57 6.06 1.48
C LEU A 192 14.22 6.16 2.98
N GLN A 193 15.22 5.98 3.86
CA GLN A 193 15.02 6.16 5.30
C GLN A 193 14.50 7.57 5.60
N ASP A 194 15.14 8.60 5.06
CA ASP A 194 14.74 10.00 5.28
C ASP A 194 13.33 10.28 4.74
N MET A 195 12.99 9.72 3.60
CA MET A 195 11.63 9.84 3.04
C MET A 195 10.58 9.21 3.95
N PHE A 196 10.82 8.03 4.53
CA PHE A 196 9.91 7.42 5.50
C PHE A 196 9.82 8.22 6.81
N ILE A 197 10.94 8.73 7.32
CA ILE A 197 10.97 9.58 8.53
C ILE A 197 10.11 10.84 8.30
N ILE A 198 10.20 11.47 7.13
CA ILE A 198 9.36 12.62 6.78
C ILE A 198 7.90 12.20 6.66
N ALA A 199 7.61 11.11 5.93
CA ALA A 199 6.25 10.68 5.67
C ALA A 199 5.46 10.37 6.95
N PHE A 200 6.10 9.72 7.92
CA PHE A 200 5.48 9.25 9.17
C PHE A 200 5.67 10.21 10.35
N GLY A 201 6.61 11.12 10.26
CA GLY A 201 6.88 12.11 11.30
C GLY A 201 5.99 13.36 11.21
N PRO A 202 6.05 14.24 12.23
CA PRO A 202 5.23 15.46 12.29
C PRO A 202 5.42 16.41 11.08
N ALA A 203 6.62 16.42 10.49
CA ALA A 203 6.93 17.25 9.31
C ALA A 203 6.07 16.86 8.09
N GLY A 204 5.67 15.60 7.97
CA GLY A 204 4.83 15.08 6.90
C GLY A 204 3.45 15.70 6.84
N ARG A 205 2.92 16.20 7.97
CA ARG A 205 1.65 16.92 8.00
C ARG A 205 1.62 18.11 7.04
N ARG A 206 2.75 18.78 6.87
CA ARG A 206 2.89 19.89 5.92
C ARG A 206 3.16 19.43 4.51
N ARG A 207 4.07 18.48 4.35
CA ARG A 207 4.46 17.93 3.06
C ARG A 207 5.14 16.58 3.23
N ARG A 208 4.51 15.54 2.73
CA ARG A 208 5.10 14.21 2.56
C ARG A 208 5.83 14.11 1.21
N PRO A 209 6.80 13.21 1.06
CA PRO A 209 7.36 12.91 -0.25
C PRO A 209 6.25 12.53 -1.22
N GLN A 210 6.29 13.14 -2.41
CA GLN A 210 5.29 12.92 -3.45
C GLN A 210 5.52 11.58 -4.17
N ALA A 211 4.51 11.08 -4.84
CA ALA A 211 4.57 9.79 -5.53
C ALA A 211 5.72 9.75 -6.58
N GLU A 212 5.95 10.83 -7.33
CA GLU A 212 7.08 10.93 -8.27
C GLU A 212 8.45 10.93 -7.56
N GLU A 213 8.53 11.49 -6.34
CA GLU A 213 9.78 11.46 -5.56
C GLU A 213 10.11 10.03 -5.13
N TRP A 214 9.10 9.26 -4.70
CA TRP A 214 9.23 7.84 -4.41
C TRP A 214 9.65 7.06 -5.65
N GLN A 215 8.94 7.20 -6.76
CA GLN A 215 9.23 6.53 -8.02
C GLN A 215 10.68 6.74 -8.46
N ARG A 216 11.12 8.00 -8.52
CA ARG A 216 12.50 8.33 -8.92
C ARG A 216 13.55 7.74 -7.99
N THR A 217 13.28 7.79 -6.67
CA THR A 217 14.22 7.25 -5.68
C THR A 217 14.32 5.74 -5.78
N LEU A 218 13.20 5.04 -5.93
CA LEU A 218 13.14 3.58 -6.07
C LEU A 218 13.88 3.12 -7.35
N LYS A 219 13.70 3.82 -8.48
CA LYS A 219 14.47 3.55 -9.71
C LYS A 219 15.99 3.68 -9.52
N VAL A 220 16.43 4.65 -8.73
CA VAL A 220 17.85 4.81 -8.42
C VAL A 220 18.36 3.67 -7.57
N VAL A 221 17.61 3.25 -6.55
CA VAL A 221 17.99 2.14 -5.68
C VAL A 221 18.09 0.82 -6.44
N GLN A 222 17.17 0.53 -7.35
CA GLN A 222 17.18 -0.67 -8.19
C GLN A 222 18.48 -0.82 -9.00
N ARG A 223 19.11 0.29 -9.44
CA ARG A 223 20.37 0.28 -10.21
C ARG A 223 21.59 -0.06 -9.36
N GLY A 224 21.48 0.05 -8.05
CA GLY A 224 22.60 -0.14 -7.10
C GLY A 224 22.46 -1.42 -6.26
N LEU A 225 21.77 -2.45 -6.77
CA LEU A 225 21.60 -3.71 -6.08
C LEU A 225 22.81 -4.63 -6.21
N ARG A 226 22.96 -5.52 -5.22
CA ARG A 226 23.98 -6.58 -5.21
C ARG A 226 23.31 -7.93 -4.91
N GLU A 227 23.86 -8.97 -5.49
CA GLU A 227 23.52 -10.36 -5.18
C GLU A 227 24.37 -10.85 -4.01
N CYS A 228 23.79 -11.69 -3.18
CA CYS A 228 24.49 -12.34 -2.08
C CYS A 228 25.40 -13.45 -2.59
N SER A 229 26.66 -13.47 -2.17
CA SER A 229 27.60 -14.52 -2.54
C SER A 229 27.20 -15.92 -2.05
N ALA A 230 26.47 -16.02 -0.94
CA ALA A 230 26.05 -17.31 -0.38
C ALA A 230 24.75 -17.83 -1.03
N ILE A 231 23.79 -16.96 -1.36
CA ILE A 231 22.48 -17.33 -1.93
C ILE A 231 22.09 -16.32 -3.02
N PRO A 232 22.81 -16.28 -4.15
CA PRO A 232 22.66 -15.21 -5.17
C PRO A 232 21.27 -15.20 -5.81
N ALA A 233 20.67 -16.37 -6.04
CA ALA A 233 19.36 -16.49 -6.67
C ALA A 233 18.17 -15.99 -5.82
N ARG A 234 18.40 -15.71 -4.53
CA ARG A 234 17.33 -15.37 -3.58
C ARG A 234 17.59 -14.08 -2.80
N HIS A 235 18.84 -13.81 -2.49
CA HIS A 235 19.23 -12.67 -1.69
C HIS A 235 19.81 -11.56 -2.56
N VAL A 236 18.99 -10.57 -2.84
CA VAL A 236 19.37 -9.31 -3.48
C VAL A 236 19.20 -8.19 -2.48
N TYR A 237 20.14 -7.27 -2.37
CA TYR A 237 20.13 -6.19 -1.38
C TYR A 237 20.80 -4.92 -1.88
N ALA A 238 20.60 -3.80 -1.19
CA ALA A 238 21.14 -2.52 -1.59
C ALA A 238 22.66 -2.44 -1.43
N GLY A 239 23.35 -1.96 -2.44
CA GLY A 239 24.81 -2.00 -2.56
C GLY A 239 25.58 -1.13 -1.55
N HIS A 240 24.90 -0.32 -0.73
CA HIS A 240 25.54 0.44 0.35
C HIS A 240 25.88 -0.44 1.57
N LEU A 241 25.32 -1.65 1.65
CA LEU A 241 25.59 -2.61 2.71
C LEU A 241 26.85 -3.43 2.40
N GLY A 242 27.68 -3.67 3.42
CA GLY A 242 28.84 -4.55 3.30
C GLY A 242 28.45 -6.01 3.21
N ASP A 243 27.50 -6.43 4.07
CA ASP A 243 27.07 -7.80 4.24
C ASP A 243 25.60 -7.98 3.83
N CYS A 244 25.22 -9.22 3.54
CA CYS A 244 23.86 -9.57 3.16
C CYS A 244 22.92 -9.53 4.37
N PRO A 245 21.96 -8.59 4.43
CA PRO A 245 21.05 -8.46 5.55
C PRO A 245 20.08 -9.63 5.67
N TRP A 246 19.85 -10.32 4.55
CA TRP A 246 18.97 -11.48 4.51
C TRP A 246 19.60 -12.71 5.16
N CYS A 247 20.90 -12.91 5.01
CA CYS A 247 21.63 -13.96 5.73
C CYS A 247 21.63 -13.68 7.24
N GLU A 248 21.84 -12.43 7.64
CA GLU A 248 21.80 -12.03 9.05
C GLU A 248 20.40 -12.28 9.64
N LEU A 249 19.33 -11.86 8.93
CA LEU A 249 17.95 -12.03 9.39
C LEU A 249 17.56 -13.49 9.51
N ALA A 250 18.02 -14.36 8.57
CA ALA A 250 17.82 -15.82 8.64
C ALA A 250 18.45 -16.43 9.90
N GLY A 251 19.66 -16.00 10.24
CA GLY A 251 20.34 -16.43 11.46
C GLY A 251 19.62 -16.06 12.75
N LYS A 252 18.80 -15.01 12.73
CA LYS A 252 17.94 -14.55 13.85
C LYS A 252 16.55 -15.21 13.88
N GLY A 253 16.28 -16.20 13.03
CA GLY A 253 14.97 -16.86 12.93
C GLY A 253 13.89 -15.99 12.27
N GLY A 254 14.28 -14.92 11.59
CA GLY A 254 13.39 -14.11 10.80
C GLY A 254 12.81 -14.89 9.61
N MET A 255 11.52 -14.70 9.31
CA MET A 255 10.91 -15.31 8.14
C MET A 255 11.38 -14.57 6.89
N LEU A 256 12.12 -15.27 6.03
CA LEU A 256 12.76 -14.71 4.86
C LEU A 256 12.06 -15.11 3.57
N LEU A 257 12.48 -14.43 2.51
CA LEU A 257 12.40 -14.84 1.09
C LEU A 257 13.17 -16.14 0.80
N THR A 258 13.11 -17.15 1.68
CA THR A 258 13.87 -18.39 1.51
C THR A 258 12.96 -19.51 1.08
N ALA A 259 13.39 -20.27 0.06
CA ALA A 259 12.80 -21.53 -0.24
C ALA A 259 12.77 -22.42 1.02
N ARG A 260 11.61 -22.94 1.38
CA ARG A 260 11.53 -24.07 2.29
C ARG A 260 12.48 -25.15 1.78
N ASN A 261 13.37 -25.64 2.64
CA ASN A 261 13.92 -26.95 2.44
C ASN A 261 12.74 -27.90 2.24
N ALA A 262 12.75 -28.63 1.13
CA ALA A 262 11.70 -29.57 0.74
C ALA A 262 11.69 -30.79 1.68
N GLN A 263 11.39 -30.58 2.96
CA GLN A 263 11.15 -31.66 3.94
C GLN A 263 10.27 -31.07 5.06
N SER A 264 8.99 -30.99 4.79
CA SER A 264 7.91 -31.17 5.78
C SER A 264 6.57 -31.16 5.05
N SER A 265 6.24 -32.25 4.42
CA SER A 265 4.87 -32.57 4.04
C SER A 265 4.13 -33.02 5.30
N ALA A 266 3.23 -32.21 5.80
CA ALA A 266 1.98 -32.53 6.45
C ALA A 266 1.45 -31.28 7.18
N PHE A 267 0.68 -30.48 6.48
CA PHE A 267 -0.32 -29.69 7.17
C PHE A 267 -1.65 -29.78 6.41
N VAL A 268 -2.61 -30.34 7.13
CA VAL A 268 -3.98 -30.60 6.74
C VAL A 268 -4.62 -29.31 6.24
N SER A 269 -5.18 -29.37 5.04
CA SER A 269 -6.06 -28.36 4.46
C SER A 269 -7.32 -28.24 5.30
N SER A 270 -7.46 -27.15 6.04
CA SER A 270 -8.75 -26.61 6.43
C SER A 270 -9.05 -25.44 5.49
N GLU A 271 -9.91 -25.69 4.52
CA GLU A 271 -10.49 -24.64 3.67
C GLU A 271 -11.30 -23.68 4.57
N PRO A 272 -11.09 -22.36 4.46
CA PRO A 272 -12.09 -21.43 4.99
C PRO A 272 -13.31 -21.48 4.08
N SER A 273 -14.47 -21.79 4.67
CA SER A 273 -15.77 -21.77 4.02
C SER A 273 -16.00 -20.42 3.31
N ARG A 274 -16.11 -20.46 1.99
CA ARG A 274 -16.58 -19.31 1.19
C ARG A 274 -18.00 -19.01 1.62
N GLY A 275 -18.21 -17.85 2.26
CA GLY A 275 -19.52 -17.25 2.42
C GLY A 275 -20.12 -16.96 1.05
N PRO A 276 -21.46 -16.88 0.94
CA PRO A 276 -22.14 -16.77 -0.35
C PRO A 276 -21.77 -15.46 -1.04
N THR A 277 -21.30 -15.56 -2.28
CA THR A 277 -21.09 -14.46 -3.20
C THR A 277 -22.35 -13.62 -3.30
N GLN A 278 -22.35 -12.41 -2.75
CA GLN A 278 -23.42 -11.45 -2.99
C GLN A 278 -23.36 -11.04 -4.45
N GLN A 279 -24.34 -11.50 -5.21
CA GLN A 279 -24.60 -10.98 -6.55
C GLN A 279 -25.01 -9.51 -6.40
N PHE A 280 -24.16 -8.60 -6.86
CA PHE A 280 -24.51 -7.19 -6.96
C PHE A 280 -25.68 -7.04 -7.94
N ARG A 281 -26.87 -6.78 -7.40
CA ARG A 281 -28.04 -6.37 -8.16
C ARG A 281 -27.90 -4.88 -8.39
N MET A 282 -27.72 -4.46 -9.64
CA MET A 282 -27.73 -3.05 -10.00
C MET A 282 -29.03 -2.40 -9.54
N LEU A 283 -28.94 -1.45 -8.64
CA LEU A 283 -30.04 -0.56 -8.30
C LEU A 283 -30.05 0.58 -9.33
N SER A 284 -31.04 0.55 -10.21
CA SER A 284 -31.34 1.67 -11.11
C SER A 284 -31.87 2.84 -10.27
N SER A 285 -31.06 3.91 -10.13
CA SER A 285 -31.52 5.17 -9.58
C SER A 285 -32.33 5.92 -10.65
N THR A 286 -33.66 5.85 -10.56
CA THR A 286 -34.55 6.73 -11.32
C THR A 286 -34.52 8.13 -10.69
N VAL A 287 -33.88 9.05 -11.38
CA VAL A 287 -33.95 10.49 -11.06
C VAL A 287 -35.37 10.99 -11.43
N PRO A 288 -36.15 11.58 -10.51
CA PRO A 288 -37.48 12.11 -10.83
C PRO A 288 -37.36 13.34 -11.74
N ARG A 289 -37.98 13.29 -12.92
CA ARG A 289 -38.16 14.45 -13.80
C ARG A 289 -39.02 15.50 -13.10
N ARG A 290 -38.47 16.67 -12.85
CA ARG A 290 -39.26 17.86 -12.47
C ARG A 290 -40.12 18.26 -13.66
N GLY A 291 -41.41 18.12 -13.46
CA GLY A 291 -42.43 18.59 -14.42
C GLY A 291 -42.40 20.09 -14.58
N GLY A 292 -42.31 20.58 -15.81
CA GLY A 292 -42.48 21.97 -16.15
C GLY A 292 -43.95 22.37 -16.05
N GLY A 293 -44.27 23.23 -15.09
CA GLY A 293 -45.56 23.90 -15.04
C GLY A 293 -45.60 25.08 -16.03
N ARG A 294 -46.42 24.99 -17.03
CA ARG A 294 -46.91 26.17 -17.78
C ARG A 294 -47.82 26.99 -16.88
N ARG A 295 -47.61 28.28 -16.83
CA ARG A 295 -48.62 29.25 -16.41
C ARG A 295 -49.07 30.07 -17.60
N LEU A 296 -50.35 30.29 -17.62
CA LEU A 296 -51.10 31.29 -18.41
C LEU A 296 -50.60 32.70 -18.11
#